data_8079a54097c9eb6b773fffcd5ae377f1
#
_entry.id   8079a54097c9eb6b773fffcd5ae377f1
#
_cell.length_a   1.000
_cell.length_b   1.000
_cell.length_c   1.000
_cell.angle_alpha   90.00
_cell.angle_beta   90.00
_cell.angle_gamma   90.00
#
_symmetry.space_group_name_H-M   'P 1'
#
loop_
_entity.id
_entity.type
_entity.pdbx_description
1 polymer ?
#
loop_
_entity_poly.entity_id
_entity_poly.type
_entity_poly.pdbx_seq_one_letter_code
_entity_poly.pdbx_strand_id
1 'polypeptide(L)'
;ELYMIFGGNTAQSGFYPSETLYNTYEKGDVRKYYFMRRNSKGRVRYMKNRYYAETYLNFVPQITSDYGYSRVIRTEEMYLILAEAYAHKPDGLSAAVGYLNTLREVKFRAEDFETYGRLHAEDFTPQSLLETIGNERRREFCFEEHRWFDLRRTTRPSIVHSGLNGSATLQKDDPRYVLQIPQKELNVNPEIGANPR
;
A
#
# COMPACT_ATOMS: atom_id res chain seq x y z
N GLU A 1 -7.59 -0.02 -5.45
CA GLU A 1 -6.90 0.03 -4.16
C GLU A 1 -7.43 1.12 -3.21
N LEU A 2 -8.29 1.97 -3.68
CA LEU A 2 -8.97 2.99 -2.90
C LEU A 2 -10.33 2.44 -2.52
N TYR A 3 -10.65 2.40 -1.29
CA TYR A 3 -11.95 2.12 -0.70
C TYR A 3 -12.19 0.70 -0.20
N MET A 4 -11.65 0.45 0.96
CA MET A 4 -12.46 -0.17 1.98
C MET A 4 -12.74 0.87 3.06
N ILE A 5 -13.61 1.81 2.76
CA ILE A 5 -14.27 2.58 3.79
C ILE A 5 -15.37 1.68 4.32
N PHE A 6 -15.24 1.29 5.58
CA PHE A 6 -16.23 0.65 6.44
C PHE A 6 -16.50 -0.84 6.28
N GLY A 7 -16.24 -1.52 7.39
CA GLY A 7 -16.60 -2.86 7.70
C GLY A 7 -18.00 -3.25 7.30
N GLY A 8 -18.13 -3.62 6.06
CA GLY A 8 -19.18 -4.50 5.61
C GLY A 8 -18.56 -5.89 5.53
N ASN A 9 -19.33 -6.90 5.87
CA ASN A 9 -18.99 -8.29 5.69
C ASN A 9 -18.23 -8.46 4.36
N THR A 10 -16.95 -8.77 4.41
CA THR A 10 -16.02 -8.85 3.26
C THR A 10 -16.49 -9.80 2.17
N ALA A 11 -17.48 -10.64 2.47
CA ALA A 11 -18.14 -11.49 1.49
C ALA A 11 -19.02 -10.72 0.49
N GLN A 12 -19.38 -9.46 0.80
CA GLN A 12 -20.31 -8.65 -0.01
C GLN A 12 -19.68 -7.34 -0.51
N SER A 13 -18.44 -7.01 -0.13
CA SER A 13 -17.78 -5.81 -0.68
C SER A 13 -17.52 -6.02 -2.17
N GLY A 14 -17.99 -5.11 -3.00
CA GLY A 14 -17.77 -5.12 -4.45
C GLY A 14 -16.32 -4.78 -4.86
N PHE A 15 -15.42 -4.61 -3.91
CA PHE A 15 -14.03 -4.24 -4.14
C PHE A 15 -13.09 -5.41 -3.87
N TYR A 16 -12.15 -5.61 -4.79
CA TYR A 16 -11.17 -6.67 -4.74
C TYR A 16 -9.76 -6.08 -4.89
N PRO A 17 -8.74 -6.69 -4.27
CA PRO A 17 -7.35 -6.37 -4.59
C PRO A 17 -7.10 -6.53 -6.08
N SER A 18 -6.34 -5.60 -6.66
CA SER A 18 -5.91 -5.75 -8.05
C SER A 18 -4.92 -6.91 -8.18
N GLU A 19 -4.92 -7.57 -9.34
CA GLU A 19 -3.90 -8.59 -9.65
C GLU A 19 -2.49 -7.99 -9.59
N THR A 20 -2.35 -6.72 -9.97
CA THR A 20 -1.05 -6.03 -9.89
C THR A 20 -0.56 -5.92 -8.45
N LEU A 21 -1.42 -5.63 -7.47
CA LEU A 21 -1.03 -5.65 -6.06
C LEU A 21 -0.68 -7.07 -5.62
N TYR A 22 -1.53 -8.05 -5.93
CA TYR A 22 -1.30 -9.45 -5.55
C TYR A 22 0.06 -9.97 -6.05
N ASN A 23 0.46 -9.57 -7.25
CA ASN A 23 1.70 -10.00 -7.89
C ASN A 23 2.93 -9.21 -7.42
N THR A 24 2.79 -8.14 -6.64
CA THR A 24 3.96 -7.46 -6.03
C THR A 24 4.55 -8.21 -4.85
N TYR A 25 3.80 -9.12 -4.23
CA TYR A 25 4.32 -9.91 -3.11
C TYR A 25 5.23 -11.02 -3.61
N GLU A 26 6.42 -11.04 -3.08
CA GLU A 26 7.49 -11.96 -3.44
C GLU A 26 7.31 -13.32 -2.76
N LYS A 27 8.08 -14.31 -3.19
CA LYS A 27 8.09 -15.62 -2.54
C LYS A 27 8.60 -15.47 -1.10
N GLY A 28 7.93 -16.13 -0.16
CA GLY A 28 8.26 -16.05 1.26
C GLY A 28 7.64 -14.86 2.00
N ASP A 29 7.10 -13.84 1.30
CA ASP A 29 6.40 -12.73 1.95
C ASP A 29 5.07 -13.22 2.56
N VAL A 30 5.02 -13.25 3.90
CA VAL A 30 3.88 -13.79 4.63
C VAL A 30 2.66 -12.87 4.58
N ARG A 31 2.85 -11.57 4.30
CA ARG A 31 1.76 -10.60 4.17
C ARG A 31 0.78 -10.98 3.07
N LYS A 32 1.27 -11.57 1.97
CA LYS A 32 0.42 -12.07 0.89
C LYS A 32 -0.67 -13.01 1.40
N TYR A 33 -0.28 -13.93 2.25
CA TYR A 33 -1.19 -14.94 2.80
C TYR A 33 -2.03 -14.40 3.95
N TYR A 34 -1.52 -13.41 4.65
CA TYR A 34 -2.23 -12.74 5.73
C TYR A 34 -3.33 -11.82 5.22
N PHE A 35 -3.03 -11.02 4.18
CA PHE A 35 -3.97 -10.02 3.67
C PHE A 35 -4.87 -10.53 2.54
N MET A 36 -4.44 -11.53 1.78
CA MET A 36 -5.10 -11.88 0.53
C MET A 36 -5.30 -13.38 0.37
N ARG A 37 -6.44 -13.75 -0.19
CA ARG A 37 -6.77 -15.12 -0.54
C ARG A 37 -7.46 -15.19 -1.90
N ARG A 38 -7.10 -16.16 -2.74
CA ARG A 38 -7.88 -16.50 -3.90
C ARG A 38 -9.08 -17.36 -3.50
N ASN A 39 -10.26 -16.99 -3.98
CA ASN A 39 -11.45 -17.84 -3.82
C ASN A 39 -11.47 -18.95 -4.89
N SER A 40 -12.46 -19.85 -4.80
CA SER A 40 -12.66 -20.95 -5.76
C SER A 40 -12.90 -20.49 -7.21
N LYS A 41 -13.30 -19.22 -7.42
CA LYS A 41 -13.46 -18.61 -8.75
C LYS A 41 -12.20 -17.88 -9.23
N GLY A 42 -11.06 -18.07 -8.56
CA GLY A 42 -9.78 -17.46 -8.91
C GLY A 42 -9.65 -15.97 -8.56
N ARG A 43 -10.67 -15.32 -7.99
CA ARG A 43 -10.61 -13.90 -7.62
C ARG A 43 -9.84 -13.72 -6.32
N VAL A 44 -8.93 -12.74 -6.30
CA VAL A 44 -8.23 -12.32 -5.09
C VAL A 44 -9.20 -11.57 -4.18
N ARG A 45 -9.22 -11.92 -2.90
CA ARG A 45 -9.99 -11.22 -1.86
C ARG A 45 -9.05 -10.72 -0.79
N TYR A 46 -9.31 -9.52 -0.30
CA TYR A 46 -8.70 -9.03 0.93
C TYR A 46 -9.38 -9.70 2.12
N MET A 47 -8.56 -10.24 3.01
CA MET A 47 -9.02 -10.76 4.29
C MET A 47 -7.84 -10.84 5.26
N LYS A 48 -8.08 -10.55 6.52
CA LYS A 48 -7.09 -10.81 7.57
C LYS A 48 -7.13 -12.30 7.92
N ASN A 49 -6.03 -12.99 7.68
CA ASN A 49 -5.92 -14.41 7.99
C ASN A 49 -5.26 -14.59 9.36
N ARG A 50 -6.07 -14.85 10.38
CA ARG A 50 -5.61 -15.01 11.75
C ARG A 50 -4.55 -16.11 11.91
N TYR A 51 -4.72 -17.24 11.24
CA TYR A 51 -3.77 -18.35 11.31
C TYR A 51 -2.36 -17.93 10.90
N TYR A 52 -2.23 -17.16 9.81
CA TYR A 52 -0.93 -16.66 9.38
C TYR A 52 -0.35 -15.62 10.34
N ALA A 53 -1.19 -14.77 10.92
CA ALA A 53 -0.74 -13.80 11.90
C ALA A 53 -0.18 -14.48 13.15
N GLU A 54 -0.85 -15.50 13.66
CA GLU A 54 -0.41 -16.24 14.86
C GLU A 54 0.83 -17.10 14.58
N THR A 55 0.89 -17.74 13.41
CA THR A 55 1.95 -18.73 13.10
C THR A 55 3.24 -18.07 12.61
N TYR A 56 3.15 -17.04 11.78
CA TYR A 56 4.31 -16.49 11.08
C TYR A 56 4.69 -15.06 11.51
N LEU A 57 3.76 -14.30 12.06
CA LEU A 57 4.01 -12.91 12.49
C LEU A 57 4.14 -12.78 14.01
N ASN A 58 4.05 -13.89 14.77
CA ASN A 58 4.00 -13.89 16.24
C ASN A 58 3.03 -12.82 16.78
N PHE A 59 1.96 -12.56 16.06
CA PHE A 59 1.00 -11.53 16.36
C PHE A 59 -0.38 -12.15 16.55
N VAL A 60 -0.91 -12.04 17.76
CA VAL A 60 -2.31 -12.39 18.05
C VAL A 60 -3.15 -11.15 17.77
N PRO A 61 -3.94 -11.14 16.67
CA PRO A 61 -4.83 -10.01 16.44
C PRO A 61 -5.83 -9.96 17.60
N GLN A 62 -5.75 -8.93 18.42
CA GLN A 62 -6.76 -8.66 19.44
C GLN A 62 -8.04 -8.09 18.80
N ILE A 63 -8.54 -8.76 17.79
CA ILE A 63 -9.75 -8.37 17.11
C ILE A 63 -10.88 -9.18 17.73
N THR A 64 -11.47 -8.62 18.78
CA THR A 64 -12.70 -9.15 19.35
C THR A 64 -13.94 -8.69 18.60
N SER A 65 -13.81 -7.76 17.66
CA SER A 65 -14.87 -7.30 16.77
C SER A 65 -14.28 -6.86 15.44
N ASP A 66 -15.04 -6.95 14.34
CA ASP A 66 -14.69 -6.45 13.02
C ASP A 66 -14.52 -4.92 12.95
N TYR A 67 -14.78 -4.24 14.06
CA TYR A 67 -14.59 -2.81 14.26
C TYR A 67 -13.22 -2.52 14.88
N GLY A 68 -12.16 -3.04 14.28
CA GLY A 68 -10.80 -2.70 14.69
C GLY A 68 -10.54 -1.21 14.49
N TYR A 69 -9.99 -0.54 15.51
CA TYR A 69 -9.55 0.84 15.39
C TYR A 69 -8.58 0.97 14.22
N SER A 70 -8.81 1.95 13.36
CA SER A 70 -7.85 2.30 12.31
C SER A 70 -6.51 2.66 12.97
N ARG A 71 -5.47 1.94 12.61
CA ARG A 71 -4.11 2.27 13.07
C ARG A 71 -3.61 3.42 12.23
N VAL A 72 -3.69 4.62 12.77
CA VAL A 72 -3.33 5.86 12.06
C VAL A 72 -1.82 6.00 11.90
N ILE A 73 -1.05 5.55 12.90
CA ILE A 73 0.42 5.62 12.89
C ILE A 73 0.98 4.24 13.23
N ARG A 74 1.87 3.76 12.40
CA ARG A 74 2.54 2.46 12.56
C ARG A 74 4.06 2.62 12.48
N THR A 75 4.79 1.82 13.25
CA THR A 75 6.26 1.82 13.26
C THR A 75 6.83 1.52 11.87
N GLU A 76 6.18 0.64 11.11
CA GLU A 76 6.57 0.29 9.74
C GLU A 76 6.62 1.54 8.84
N GLU A 77 5.76 2.50 9.07
CA GLU A 77 5.78 3.76 8.31
C GLU A 77 7.05 4.56 8.58
N MET A 78 7.53 4.57 9.82
CA MET A 78 8.78 5.26 10.17
C MET A 78 9.98 4.68 9.42
N TYR A 79 10.09 3.35 9.33
CA TYR A 79 11.13 2.69 8.55
C TYR A 79 11.07 3.06 7.07
N LEU A 80 9.87 3.13 6.49
CA LEU A 80 9.69 3.47 5.08
C LEU A 80 9.93 4.95 4.79
N ILE A 81 9.59 5.85 5.73
CA ILE A 81 9.95 7.27 5.66
C ILE A 81 11.49 7.45 5.72
N LEU A 82 12.15 6.75 6.63
CA LEU A 82 13.63 6.79 6.73
C LEU A 82 14.26 6.25 5.45
N ALA A 83 13.81 5.11 4.94
CA ALA A 83 14.31 4.55 3.69
C ALA A 83 14.15 5.55 2.53
N GLU A 84 13.00 6.18 2.38
CA GLU A 84 12.75 7.18 1.33
C GLU A 84 13.64 8.42 1.51
N ALA A 85 13.76 8.94 2.73
CA ALA A 85 14.58 10.09 3.03
C ALA A 85 16.08 9.83 2.73
N TYR A 86 16.59 8.65 3.07
CA TYR A 86 17.97 8.27 2.75
C TYR A 86 18.18 8.02 1.26
N ALA A 87 17.18 7.45 0.53
CA ALA A 87 17.29 7.26 -0.90
C ALA A 87 17.43 8.59 -1.69
N HIS A 88 16.99 9.71 -1.11
CA HIS A 88 17.19 11.05 -1.68
C HIS A 88 18.53 11.70 -1.33
N LYS A 89 19.32 11.11 -0.42
CA LYS A 89 20.62 11.67 -0.04
C LYS A 89 21.74 11.15 -0.94
N PRO A 90 22.76 11.98 -1.21
CA PRO A 90 24.02 11.48 -1.74
C PRO A 90 24.54 10.38 -0.79
N ASP A 91 25.02 9.26 -1.35
CA ASP A 91 25.57 8.11 -0.61
C ASP A 91 24.60 7.45 0.39
N GLY A 92 23.28 7.73 0.25
CA GLY A 92 22.28 7.24 1.19
C GLY A 92 21.72 5.85 0.87
N LEU A 93 22.05 5.23 -0.27
CA LEU A 93 21.46 3.97 -0.73
C LEU A 93 21.63 2.82 0.27
N SER A 94 22.85 2.67 0.84
CA SER A 94 23.13 1.60 1.82
C SER A 94 22.26 1.74 3.07
N ALA A 95 22.11 2.96 3.59
CA ALA A 95 21.24 3.20 4.75
C ALA A 95 19.76 2.96 4.42
N ALA A 96 19.29 3.42 3.27
CA ALA A 96 17.92 3.22 2.80
C ALA A 96 17.59 1.73 2.68
N VAL A 97 18.47 0.94 2.06
CA VAL A 97 18.34 -0.52 1.96
C VAL A 97 18.38 -1.18 3.33
N GLY A 98 19.21 -0.69 4.26
CA GLY A 98 19.25 -1.17 5.63
C GLY A 98 17.87 -1.06 6.33
N TYR A 99 17.22 0.10 6.24
CA TYR A 99 15.87 0.28 6.79
C TYR A 99 14.82 -0.61 6.12
N LEU A 100 14.89 -0.80 4.80
CA LEU A 100 14.01 -1.72 4.10
C LEU A 100 14.22 -3.17 4.56
N ASN A 101 15.47 -3.61 4.67
CA ASN A 101 15.77 -4.97 5.10
C ASN A 101 15.31 -5.24 6.53
N THR A 102 15.44 -4.27 7.45
CA THR A 102 14.91 -4.40 8.81
C THR A 102 13.40 -4.63 8.81
N LEU A 103 12.66 -3.93 7.95
CA LEU A 103 11.22 -4.16 7.80
C LEU A 103 10.93 -5.51 7.15
N ARG A 104 11.62 -5.84 6.06
CA ARG A 104 11.37 -7.03 5.25
C ARG A 104 11.70 -8.33 6.00
N GLU A 105 12.74 -8.33 6.82
CA GLU A 105 13.16 -9.50 7.62
C GLU A 105 12.03 -10.04 8.49
N VAL A 106 11.23 -9.17 9.10
CA VAL A 106 10.06 -9.59 9.91
C VAL A 106 8.81 -9.89 9.09
N LYS A 107 8.84 -9.66 7.78
CA LYS A 107 7.70 -9.90 6.88
C LYS A 107 7.90 -11.10 5.96
N PHE A 108 9.07 -11.72 5.98
CA PHE A 108 9.40 -12.92 5.24
C PHE A 108 9.53 -14.13 6.16
N ARG A 109 9.34 -15.32 5.62
CA ARG A 109 9.74 -16.54 6.31
C ARG A 109 11.25 -16.54 6.46
N ALA A 110 11.74 -16.98 7.62
CA ALA A 110 13.18 -16.95 7.92
C ALA A 110 14.01 -17.70 6.86
N GLU A 111 13.52 -18.86 6.41
CA GLU A 111 14.17 -19.68 5.38
C GLU A 111 14.18 -19.05 3.97
N ASP A 112 13.27 -18.13 3.70
CA ASP A 112 13.12 -17.49 2.40
C ASP A 112 13.75 -16.08 2.35
N PHE A 113 14.01 -15.46 3.51
CA PHE A 113 14.43 -14.05 3.56
C PHE A 113 15.74 -13.78 2.83
N GLU A 114 16.78 -14.57 3.08
CA GLU A 114 18.09 -14.37 2.44
C GLU A 114 18.03 -14.50 0.91
N THR A 115 17.15 -15.38 0.40
CA THR A 115 17.08 -15.65 -1.05
C THR A 115 16.13 -14.71 -1.79
N TYR A 116 15.03 -14.31 -1.15
CA TYR A 116 13.92 -13.59 -1.83
C TYR A 116 13.57 -12.26 -1.16
N GLY A 117 13.93 -12.08 0.10
CA GLY A 117 13.54 -10.93 0.89
C GLY A 117 14.62 -9.85 1.00
N ARG A 118 15.89 -10.26 1.13
CA ARG A 118 17.01 -9.35 1.31
C ARG A 118 17.31 -8.56 0.04
N LEU A 119 17.51 -7.27 0.21
CA LEU A 119 17.93 -6.33 -0.84
C LEU A 119 19.39 -5.96 -0.66
N HIS A 120 20.10 -5.72 -1.77
CA HIS A 120 21.50 -5.28 -1.77
C HIS A 120 21.60 -3.90 -2.41
N ALA A 121 22.36 -2.99 -1.78
CA ALA A 121 22.42 -1.59 -2.21
C ALA A 121 23.03 -1.41 -3.61
N GLU A 122 23.93 -2.30 -3.98
CA GLU A 122 24.60 -2.34 -5.29
C GLU A 122 23.65 -2.65 -6.46
N ASP A 123 22.47 -3.21 -6.18
CA ASP A 123 21.47 -3.53 -7.19
C ASP A 123 20.61 -2.32 -7.59
N PHE A 124 20.77 -1.18 -6.90
CA PHE A 124 19.86 -0.05 -7.04
C PHE A 124 20.56 1.23 -7.52
N THR A 125 19.83 1.96 -8.35
CA THR A 125 20.00 3.40 -8.48
C THR A 125 19.05 4.11 -7.50
N PRO A 126 19.27 5.42 -7.19
CA PRO A 126 18.33 6.17 -6.35
C PRO A 126 16.88 6.06 -6.84
N GLN A 127 16.67 6.15 -8.15
CA GLN A 127 15.32 6.08 -8.74
C GLN A 127 14.68 4.70 -8.58
N SER A 128 15.41 3.61 -8.89
CA SER A 128 14.86 2.26 -8.77
C SER A 128 14.62 1.87 -7.30
N LEU A 129 15.42 2.42 -6.36
CA LEU A 129 15.18 2.22 -4.95
C LEU A 129 13.91 2.94 -4.46
N LEU A 130 13.65 4.18 -4.92
CA LEU A 130 12.41 4.90 -4.63
C LEU A 130 11.17 4.14 -5.15
N GLU A 131 11.26 3.53 -6.32
CA GLU A 131 10.19 2.68 -6.84
C GLU A 131 9.97 1.44 -5.97
N THR A 132 11.07 0.82 -5.52
CA THR A 132 11.03 -0.33 -4.60
C THR A 132 10.40 0.05 -3.26
N ILE A 133 10.75 1.21 -2.69
CA ILE A 133 10.14 1.75 -1.47
C ILE A 133 8.64 1.99 -1.69
N GLY A 134 8.25 2.57 -2.82
CA GLY A 134 6.85 2.78 -3.18
C GLY A 134 6.04 1.48 -3.27
N ASN A 135 6.67 0.41 -3.79
CA ASN A 135 6.07 -0.92 -3.83
C ASN A 135 6.01 -1.56 -2.43
N GLU A 136 7.02 -1.34 -1.58
CA GLU A 136 7.00 -1.81 -0.20
C GLU A 136 5.89 -1.14 0.61
N ARG A 137 5.73 0.19 0.49
CA ARG A 137 4.61 0.94 1.08
C ARG A 137 3.26 0.38 0.60
N ARG A 138 3.15 0.08 -0.69
CA ARG A 138 1.94 -0.49 -1.28
C ARG A 138 1.59 -1.86 -0.70
N ARG A 139 2.58 -2.73 -0.46
CA ARG A 139 2.40 -4.03 0.18
C ARG A 139 2.02 -3.90 1.65
N GLU A 140 2.72 -3.04 2.39
CA GLU A 140 2.57 -2.90 3.82
C GLU A 140 1.24 -2.24 4.22
N PHE A 141 0.85 -1.19 3.50
CA PHE A 141 -0.35 -0.40 3.81
C PHE A 141 -1.50 -0.65 2.85
N CYS A 142 -1.58 -1.85 2.27
CA CYS A 142 -2.71 -2.18 1.41
C CYS A 142 -4.02 -2.12 2.21
N PHE A 143 -5.00 -1.39 1.67
CA PHE A 143 -6.31 -1.12 2.31
C PHE A 143 -6.25 -0.28 3.61
N GLU A 144 -5.16 0.45 3.86
CA GLU A 144 -5.02 1.40 4.96
C GLU A 144 -5.04 2.87 4.47
N GLU A 145 -5.59 3.14 3.30
CA GLU A 145 -5.83 4.48 2.71
C GLU A 145 -4.56 5.27 2.31
N HIS A 146 -3.35 4.74 2.54
CA HIS A 146 -2.08 5.43 2.23
C HIS A 146 -1.85 5.62 0.73
N ARG A 147 -2.30 4.69 -0.12
CA ARG A 147 -1.91 4.61 -1.53
C ARG A 147 -2.21 5.86 -2.34
N TRP A 148 -3.37 6.49 -2.13
CA TRP A 148 -3.73 7.71 -2.84
C TRP A 148 -2.77 8.86 -2.55
N PHE A 149 -2.44 9.05 -1.28
CA PHE A 149 -1.52 10.10 -0.85
C PHE A 149 -0.11 9.84 -1.37
N ASP A 150 0.36 8.59 -1.36
CA ASP A 150 1.65 8.21 -1.93
C ASP A 150 1.72 8.52 -3.43
N LEU A 151 0.73 8.11 -4.21
CA LEU A 151 0.69 8.39 -5.65
C LEU A 151 0.60 9.90 -5.94
N ARG A 152 -0.22 10.62 -5.19
CA ARG A 152 -0.41 12.05 -5.35
C ARG A 152 0.86 12.85 -5.09
N ARG A 153 1.63 12.49 -4.06
CA ARG A 153 2.85 13.20 -3.68
C ARG A 153 4.07 12.81 -4.52
N THR A 154 4.01 11.69 -5.24
CA THR A 154 5.15 11.17 -6.01
C THR A 154 4.92 11.27 -7.51
N THR A 155 4.48 10.20 -8.14
CA THR A 155 4.53 10.01 -9.60
C THR A 155 3.26 10.39 -10.34
N ARG A 156 2.13 10.56 -9.65
CA ARG A 156 0.81 10.79 -10.24
C ARG A 156 0.54 9.96 -11.49
N PRO A 157 0.69 8.62 -11.41
CA PRO A 157 0.66 7.77 -12.59
C PRO A 157 -0.73 7.69 -13.19
N SER A 158 -0.83 7.16 -14.41
CA SER A 158 -2.12 6.72 -14.94
C SER A 158 -2.65 5.55 -14.12
N ILE A 159 -3.93 5.61 -13.74
CA ILE A 159 -4.61 4.56 -12.95
C ILE A 159 -5.85 4.10 -13.69
N VAL A 160 -5.93 2.80 -13.95
CA VAL A 160 -7.12 2.17 -14.54
C VAL A 160 -7.92 1.51 -13.42
N HIS A 161 -9.18 1.88 -13.31
CA HIS A 161 -10.15 1.22 -12.45
C HIS A 161 -11.14 0.44 -13.29
N SER A 162 -11.26 -0.86 -13.01
CA SER A 162 -12.23 -1.73 -13.64
C SER A 162 -13.31 -2.12 -12.64
N GLY A 163 -14.57 -1.97 -13.01
CA GLY A 163 -15.74 -2.33 -12.22
C GLY A 163 -16.74 -3.13 -13.02
N LEU A 164 -17.87 -3.45 -12.41
CA LEU A 164 -18.96 -4.21 -13.07
C LEU A 164 -19.52 -3.47 -14.28
N ASN A 165 -19.52 -2.14 -14.26
CA ASN A 165 -20.14 -1.29 -15.28
C ASN A 165 -19.11 -0.73 -16.30
N GLY A 166 -17.92 -1.30 -16.37
CA GLY A 166 -16.86 -0.86 -17.27
C GLY A 166 -15.58 -0.44 -16.56
N SER A 167 -14.72 0.28 -17.28
CA SER A 167 -13.46 0.79 -16.76
C SER A 167 -13.37 2.30 -16.92
N ALA A 168 -12.67 2.95 -15.97
CA ALA A 168 -12.33 4.36 -16.03
C ALA A 168 -10.83 4.54 -15.84
N THR A 169 -10.24 5.51 -16.52
CA THR A 169 -8.83 5.81 -16.43
C THR A 169 -8.63 7.22 -15.89
N LEU A 170 -7.88 7.34 -14.80
CA LEU A 170 -7.27 8.59 -14.39
C LEU A 170 -5.95 8.72 -15.16
N GLN A 171 -5.77 9.80 -15.92
CA GLN A 171 -4.55 9.98 -16.69
C GLN A 171 -3.35 10.36 -15.79
N LYS A 172 -2.15 10.19 -16.28
CA LYS A 172 -0.95 10.68 -15.60
C LYS A 172 -1.06 12.21 -15.42
N ASP A 173 -0.71 12.69 -14.23
CA ASP A 173 -0.76 14.10 -13.84
C ASP A 173 -2.15 14.76 -14.00
N ASP A 174 -3.21 13.97 -14.04
CA ASP A 174 -4.59 14.45 -14.16
C ASP A 174 -4.92 15.47 -13.04
N PRO A 175 -5.57 16.59 -13.35
CA PRO A 175 -5.97 17.58 -12.35
C PRO A 175 -6.78 17.01 -11.19
N ARG A 176 -7.51 15.91 -11.40
CA ARG A 176 -8.30 15.22 -10.38
C ARG A 176 -7.46 14.54 -9.29
N TYR A 177 -6.12 14.51 -9.43
CA TYR A 177 -5.24 14.17 -8.30
C TYR A 177 -5.35 15.20 -7.17
N VAL A 178 -5.84 16.40 -7.45
CA VAL A 178 -6.20 17.41 -6.46
C VAL A 178 -7.69 17.31 -6.19
N LEU A 179 -8.07 17.03 -4.93
CA LEU A 179 -9.48 16.94 -4.56
C LEU A 179 -10.16 18.31 -4.72
N GLN A 180 -11.43 18.27 -5.14
CA GLN A 180 -12.21 19.48 -5.26
C GLN A 180 -12.51 20.09 -3.88
N ILE A 181 -12.51 21.40 -3.82
CA ILE A 181 -13.00 22.13 -2.65
C ILE A 181 -14.50 21.85 -2.53
N PRO A 182 -15.01 21.51 -1.34
CA PRO A 182 -16.44 21.28 -1.16
C PRO A 182 -17.30 22.44 -1.62
N GLN A 183 -18.38 22.17 -2.33
CA GLN A 183 -19.25 23.22 -2.88
C GLN A 183 -19.79 24.16 -1.79
N LYS A 184 -20.00 23.65 -0.58
CA LYS A 184 -20.42 24.48 0.57
C LYS A 184 -19.40 25.57 0.88
N GLU A 185 -18.10 25.25 0.82
CA GLU A 185 -17.02 26.21 1.05
C GLU A 185 -16.96 27.27 -0.08
N LEU A 186 -17.08 26.84 -1.32
CA LEU A 186 -17.13 27.75 -2.47
C LEU A 186 -18.33 28.72 -2.40
N ASN A 187 -19.45 28.28 -1.81
CA ASN A 187 -20.65 29.12 -1.70
C ASN A 187 -20.52 30.19 -0.62
N VAL A 188 -19.76 29.94 0.46
CA VAL A 188 -19.57 30.92 1.54
C VAL A 188 -18.32 31.77 1.37
N ASN A 189 -17.38 31.32 0.54
CA ASN A 189 -16.15 32.04 0.24
C ASN A 189 -15.91 32.12 -1.27
N PRO A 190 -16.60 33.04 -1.98
CA PRO A 190 -16.55 33.10 -3.44
C PRO A 190 -15.17 33.53 -4.00
N GLU A 191 -14.27 34.04 -3.15
CA GLU A 191 -12.90 34.38 -3.56
C GLU A 191 -12.01 33.18 -3.73
N ILE A 192 -12.39 31.99 -3.16
CA ILE A 192 -11.70 30.75 -3.38
C ILE A 192 -12.12 30.18 -4.74
N GLY A 193 -11.20 30.15 -5.70
CA GLY A 193 -11.41 29.48 -6.98
C GLY A 193 -11.52 27.96 -6.81
N ALA A 194 -12.36 27.30 -7.61
CA ALA A 194 -12.41 25.85 -7.67
C ALA A 194 -11.09 25.27 -8.21
N ASN A 195 -10.69 24.10 -7.70
CA ASN A 195 -9.54 23.38 -8.28
C ASN A 195 -9.84 22.94 -9.73
N PRO A 196 -8.83 22.90 -10.62
CA PRO A 196 -9.00 22.40 -11.98
C PRO A 196 -9.59 20.98 -12.02
N ARG A 197 -10.35 20.67 -13.07
CA ARG A 197 -10.92 19.33 -13.35
C ARG A 197 -10.39 18.79 -14.67
#